data_d184258094270573c3695a438e7d380b
#
_entry.id   d184258094270573c3695a438e7d380b
#
_cell.length_a   1.000
_cell.length_b   1.000
_cell.length_c   1.000
_cell.angle_alpha   90.00
_cell.angle_beta   90.00
_cell.angle_gamma   90.00
#
_symmetry.space_group_name_H-M   'P 1'
#
loop_
_entity.id
_entity.type
_entity.pdbx_description
1 polymer ?
#
loop_
_entity_poly.entity_id
_entity_poly.type
_entity_poly.pdbx_seq_one_letter_code
_entity_poly.pdbx_strand_id
1 'polypeptide(L)'
;LYGEKMRIALAIAEKSLPHLRNGLHSREDMAEAVRIIHRSTDCEAVMITDAKEVLAKVGGGGEFEALEHCPLIAPIPDSIRTGNALMEIYTAQGDQREIFCPALEGNVVIAAPLVEQDKVVGSLAIIVKKRWHGYKPHLIIVTELARLFSTQLELSDLDYQRRLRKRAELRALQNQVNPHFLYNILNTISSVCRENPDRARELLLTLSLYYRQTLENEQYMIRLSTELYQVMNYLKLEQARFEEKLAVEFDIEEELDCVLPSFILQPLVENAVRYGVDKRGFRIINISAETKEDAAVIAVTDHGSGIPDEVVRSLKAGQGKGVGLLNVHKRLQSLYGEEGGLQITVTENGSRVAFRIPLGKIEDLGEPAAISAQGRAV
;
A
#
# COMPACT_ATOMS: atom_id res chain seq x y z
N LEU A 1 -10.07 -46.63 -10.12
CA LEU A 1 -8.64 -46.21 -10.20
C LEU A 1 -8.48 -44.67 -10.05
N TYR A 2 -9.22 -43.85 -10.86
CA TYR A 2 -9.12 -42.39 -10.80
C TYR A 2 -9.58 -41.83 -9.43
N GLY A 3 -10.75 -42.24 -8.97
CA GLY A 3 -11.34 -41.79 -7.69
C GLY A 3 -10.49 -42.17 -6.47
N GLU A 4 -9.79 -43.29 -6.49
CA GLU A 4 -8.88 -43.70 -5.42
C GLU A 4 -7.64 -42.81 -5.37
N LYS A 5 -7.07 -42.46 -6.53
CA LYS A 5 -5.90 -41.57 -6.60
C LYS A 5 -6.24 -40.13 -6.23
N MET A 6 -7.43 -39.66 -6.58
CA MET A 6 -7.95 -38.39 -6.11
C MET A 6 -8.06 -38.35 -4.58
N ARG A 7 -8.55 -39.41 -3.93
CA ARG A 7 -8.62 -39.50 -2.46
C ARG A 7 -7.24 -39.44 -1.82
N ILE A 8 -6.24 -40.09 -2.44
CA ILE A 8 -4.85 -40.04 -1.97
C ILE A 8 -4.32 -38.59 -2.09
N ALA A 9 -4.52 -37.94 -3.24
CA ALA A 9 -4.09 -36.56 -3.44
C ALA A 9 -4.73 -35.62 -2.42
N LEU A 10 -6.02 -35.75 -2.14
CA LEU A 10 -6.71 -34.96 -1.12
C LEU A 10 -6.16 -35.20 0.28
N ALA A 11 -5.87 -36.45 0.68
CA ALA A 11 -5.32 -36.78 1.97
C ALA A 11 -3.88 -36.21 2.16
N ILE A 12 -3.10 -36.18 1.08
CA ILE A 12 -1.77 -35.54 1.07
C ILE A 12 -1.93 -34.01 1.16
N ALA A 13 -2.84 -33.44 0.37
CA ALA A 13 -3.11 -32.00 0.37
C ALA A 13 -3.54 -31.50 1.75
N GLU A 14 -4.45 -32.21 2.42
CA GLU A 14 -4.94 -31.84 3.76
C GLU A 14 -3.77 -31.63 4.75
N LYS A 15 -2.72 -32.44 4.64
CA LYS A 15 -1.54 -32.36 5.51
C LYS A 15 -0.50 -31.31 5.04
N SER A 16 -0.36 -31.10 3.73
CA SER A 16 0.68 -30.24 3.15
C SER A 16 0.23 -28.80 2.90
N LEU A 17 -1.07 -28.54 2.62
CA LEU A 17 -1.61 -27.19 2.37
C LEU A 17 -1.35 -26.19 3.50
N PRO A 18 -1.40 -26.56 4.80
CA PRO A 18 -1.08 -25.61 5.87
C PRO A 18 0.30 -24.98 5.75
N HIS A 19 1.27 -25.71 5.18
CA HIS A 19 2.63 -25.25 4.97
C HIS A 19 2.79 -24.34 3.74
N LEU A 20 1.74 -24.17 2.93
CA LEU A 20 1.74 -23.27 1.78
C LEU A 20 0.94 -21.96 2.05
N ARG A 21 0.52 -21.73 3.29
CA ARG A 21 -0.21 -20.51 3.68
C ARG A 21 0.60 -19.22 3.54
N ASN A 22 1.93 -19.33 3.52
CA ASN A 22 2.85 -18.20 3.34
C ASN A 22 3.35 -18.08 1.89
N GLY A 23 2.69 -18.76 0.93
CA GLY A 23 3.11 -18.81 -0.46
C GLY A 23 4.42 -19.58 -0.64
N LEU A 24 5.13 -19.31 -1.73
CA LEU A 24 6.44 -19.92 -2.03
C LEU A 24 7.63 -19.19 -1.34
N HIS A 25 7.38 -18.28 -0.40
CA HIS A 25 8.44 -17.46 0.22
C HIS A 25 9.12 -18.12 1.42
N SER A 26 8.49 -19.10 2.07
CA SER A 26 9.02 -19.78 3.24
C SER A 26 9.67 -21.11 2.83
N ARG A 27 11.00 -21.14 2.76
CA ARG A 27 11.76 -22.39 2.44
C ARG A 27 11.51 -23.49 3.47
N GLU A 28 11.33 -23.15 4.74
CA GLU A 28 11.06 -24.12 5.80
C GLU A 28 9.70 -24.80 5.61
N ASP A 29 8.67 -24.01 5.33
CA ASP A 29 7.33 -24.51 5.08
C ASP A 29 7.27 -25.40 3.83
N MET A 30 7.94 -25.01 2.75
CA MET A 30 8.04 -25.81 1.53
C MET A 30 8.84 -27.11 1.77
N ALA A 31 9.89 -27.07 2.58
CA ALA A 31 10.63 -28.27 2.95
C ALA A 31 9.76 -29.27 3.71
N GLU A 32 8.83 -28.79 4.56
CA GLU A 32 7.90 -29.68 5.23
C GLU A 32 6.83 -30.22 4.28
N ALA A 33 6.31 -29.37 3.38
CA ALA A 33 5.37 -29.83 2.35
C ALA A 33 5.95 -30.95 1.47
N VAL A 34 7.18 -30.80 0.97
CA VAL A 34 7.83 -31.86 0.16
C VAL A 34 8.09 -33.12 0.96
N ARG A 35 8.43 -33.03 2.27
CA ARG A 35 8.59 -34.22 3.15
C ARG A 35 7.27 -34.97 3.33
N ILE A 36 6.17 -34.25 3.52
CA ILE A 36 4.83 -34.86 3.65
C ILE A 36 4.46 -35.60 2.38
N ILE A 37 4.68 -35.00 1.21
CA ILE A 37 4.39 -35.63 -0.08
C ILE A 37 5.27 -36.87 -0.27
N HIS A 38 6.56 -36.76 -0.02
CA HIS A 38 7.52 -37.87 -0.16
C HIS A 38 7.14 -39.06 0.73
N ARG A 39 6.81 -38.82 2.00
CA ARG A 39 6.40 -39.91 2.94
C ARG A 39 5.05 -40.55 2.58
N SER A 40 4.22 -39.83 1.83
CA SER A 40 2.86 -40.27 1.47
C SER A 40 2.77 -40.87 0.07
N THR A 41 3.86 -40.81 -0.69
CA THR A 41 3.93 -41.33 -2.06
C THR A 41 5.12 -42.31 -2.17
N ASP A 42 4.99 -43.33 -3.05
CA ASP A 42 6.08 -44.24 -3.38
C ASP A 42 6.96 -43.62 -4.48
N CYS A 43 7.63 -42.49 -4.14
CA CYS A 43 8.48 -41.76 -5.07
C CYS A 43 9.93 -41.73 -4.56
N GLU A 44 10.89 -41.58 -5.47
CA GLU A 44 12.32 -41.49 -5.14
C GLU A 44 12.67 -40.08 -4.64
N ALA A 45 12.05 -39.03 -5.22
CA ALA A 45 12.26 -37.66 -4.81
C ALA A 45 11.03 -36.77 -5.08
N VAL A 46 10.92 -35.68 -4.34
CA VAL A 46 9.94 -34.62 -4.49
C VAL A 46 10.63 -33.27 -4.51
N MET A 47 10.18 -32.36 -5.36
CA MET A 47 10.69 -31.00 -5.48
C MET A 47 9.55 -30.00 -5.64
N ILE A 48 9.72 -28.82 -5.02
CA ILE A 48 8.97 -27.60 -5.34
C ILE A 48 9.97 -26.59 -5.89
N THR A 49 9.62 -25.95 -7.00
CA THR A 49 10.48 -24.97 -7.67
C THR A 49 9.74 -23.66 -7.87
N ASP A 50 10.48 -22.57 -7.99
CA ASP A 50 9.98 -21.40 -8.72
C ASP A 50 10.32 -21.51 -10.22
N ALA A 51 10.28 -20.37 -10.94
CA ALA A 51 10.59 -20.35 -12.36
C ALA A 51 12.10 -20.48 -12.67
N LYS A 52 12.99 -20.44 -11.68
CA LYS A 52 14.44 -20.34 -11.84
C LYS A 52 15.22 -21.43 -11.10
N GLU A 53 14.79 -21.75 -9.88
CA GLU A 53 15.53 -22.63 -8.98
C GLU A 53 14.63 -23.60 -8.20
N VAL A 54 15.23 -24.64 -7.63
CA VAL A 54 14.56 -25.54 -6.69
C VAL A 54 14.50 -24.88 -5.32
N LEU A 55 13.28 -24.66 -4.81
CA LEU A 55 13.03 -24.02 -3.52
C LEU A 55 13.10 -25.03 -2.36
N ALA A 56 12.58 -26.23 -2.58
CA ALA A 56 12.64 -27.32 -1.61
C ALA A 56 12.70 -28.66 -2.32
N LYS A 57 13.42 -29.63 -1.75
CA LYS A 57 13.56 -30.99 -2.27
C LYS A 57 13.78 -32.01 -1.15
N VAL A 58 13.41 -33.26 -1.42
CA VAL A 58 13.65 -34.38 -0.51
C VAL A 58 13.76 -35.68 -1.31
N GLY A 59 14.57 -36.62 -0.82
CA GLY A 59 14.84 -37.92 -1.49
C GLY A 59 15.90 -37.87 -2.58
N GLY A 60 16.01 -38.90 -3.41
CA GLY A 60 16.97 -38.98 -4.51
C GLY A 60 18.38 -39.43 -4.11
N GLY A 61 18.62 -39.78 -2.85
CA GLY A 61 19.92 -40.18 -2.31
C GLY A 61 20.80 -39.02 -1.85
N GLY A 62 21.86 -39.30 -1.11
CA GLY A 62 22.70 -38.30 -0.46
C GLY A 62 23.34 -37.28 -1.38
N GLU A 63 23.71 -37.69 -2.61
CA GLU A 63 24.26 -36.74 -3.60
C GLU A 63 23.23 -35.71 -4.07
N PHE A 64 22.00 -36.12 -4.31
CA PHE A 64 20.91 -35.20 -4.71
C PHE A 64 20.51 -34.29 -3.56
N GLU A 65 20.43 -34.80 -2.34
CA GLU A 65 20.10 -34.01 -1.15
C GLU A 65 21.20 -33.00 -0.81
N ALA A 66 22.47 -33.32 -1.05
CA ALA A 66 23.63 -32.47 -0.75
C ALA A 66 23.82 -31.29 -1.74
N LEU A 67 23.14 -31.27 -2.88
CA LEU A 67 23.24 -30.16 -3.83
C LEU A 67 22.61 -28.91 -3.25
N GLU A 68 23.40 -27.89 -2.92
CA GLU A 68 22.91 -26.60 -2.44
C GLU A 68 22.12 -25.84 -3.54
N HIS A 69 22.58 -25.90 -4.78
CA HIS A 69 21.96 -25.34 -5.95
C HIS A 69 21.61 -26.42 -6.95
N CYS A 70 20.32 -26.82 -6.98
CA CYS A 70 19.85 -27.80 -7.96
C CYS A 70 19.18 -27.02 -9.11
N PRO A 71 19.71 -27.13 -10.36
CA PRO A 71 19.04 -26.54 -11.50
C PRO A 71 17.73 -27.26 -11.79
N LEU A 72 16.89 -26.61 -12.55
CA LEU A 72 15.63 -27.21 -13.00
C LEU A 72 15.94 -28.32 -14.01
N ILE A 73 15.60 -29.57 -13.67
CA ILE A 73 15.75 -30.73 -14.54
C ILE A 73 14.55 -30.88 -15.48
N ALA A 74 14.76 -31.42 -16.68
CA ALA A 74 13.67 -31.75 -17.60
C ALA A 74 12.69 -32.76 -16.94
N PRO A 75 11.35 -32.60 -17.09
CA PRO A 75 10.66 -31.65 -17.94
C PRO A 75 10.16 -30.40 -17.20
N ILE A 76 10.74 -30.01 -16.05
CA ILE A 76 10.28 -28.89 -15.20
C ILE A 76 10.26 -27.57 -15.98
N PRO A 77 11.34 -27.15 -16.69
CA PRO A 77 11.31 -25.88 -17.44
C PRO A 77 10.21 -25.83 -18.50
N ASP A 78 9.96 -26.97 -19.18
CA ASP A 78 8.94 -27.07 -20.20
C ASP A 78 7.53 -27.05 -19.59
N SER A 79 7.32 -27.69 -18.43
CA SER A 79 6.07 -27.63 -17.68
C SER A 79 5.76 -26.19 -17.27
N ILE A 80 6.75 -25.43 -16.79
CA ILE A 80 6.60 -24.02 -16.43
C ILE A 80 6.26 -23.19 -17.68
N ARG A 81 6.96 -23.40 -18.79
CA ARG A 81 6.77 -22.65 -20.04
C ARG A 81 5.42 -22.90 -20.69
N THR A 82 4.95 -24.16 -20.70
CA THR A 82 3.71 -24.57 -21.39
C THR A 82 2.47 -24.49 -20.51
N GLY A 83 2.65 -24.43 -19.19
CA GLY A 83 1.53 -24.48 -18.23
C GLY A 83 0.85 -25.85 -18.15
N ASN A 84 1.53 -26.91 -18.61
CA ASN A 84 0.97 -28.25 -18.63
C ASN A 84 1.77 -29.21 -17.73
N ALA A 85 1.08 -30.21 -17.19
CA ALA A 85 1.76 -31.32 -16.52
C ALA A 85 2.46 -32.19 -17.56
N LEU A 86 3.75 -32.42 -17.36
CA LEU A 86 4.62 -33.17 -18.26
C LEU A 86 5.31 -34.32 -17.51
N MET A 87 5.74 -35.33 -18.27
CA MET A 87 6.55 -36.41 -17.73
C MET A 87 7.62 -36.81 -18.73
N GLU A 88 8.81 -37.08 -18.23
CA GLU A 88 9.97 -37.48 -19.04
C GLU A 88 10.86 -38.45 -18.27
N ILE A 89 11.60 -39.30 -19.02
CA ILE A 89 12.60 -40.21 -18.43
C ILE A 89 13.87 -39.37 -18.21
N TYR A 90 14.35 -39.34 -16.98
CA TYR A 90 15.62 -38.68 -16.65
C TYR A 90 16.80 -39.49 -17.27
N THR A 91 17.54 -38.84 -18.16
CA THR A 91 18.69 -39.43 -18.84
C THR A 91 19.87 -38.46 -18.85
N ALA A 92 21.09 -39.03 -18.90
CA ALA A 92 22.32 -38.24 -19.01
C ALA A 92 22.50 -37.53 -20.38
N GLN A 93 21.62 -37.77 -21.33
CA GLN A 93 21.68 -37.21 -22.69
C GLN A 93 20.91 -35.88 -22.78
N GLY A 94 21.65 -34.78 -22.84
CA GLY A 94 21.14 -33.44 -23.05
C GLY A 94 22.20 -32.38 -22.75
N ASP A 95 22.00 -31.17 -23.25
CA ASP A 95 22.93 -30.01 -23.14
C ASP A 95 23.20 -29.53 -21.71
N GLN A 96 22.59 -30.18 -20.70
CA GLN A 96 22.72 -29.84 -19.27
C GLN A 96 23.66 -30.76 -18.51
N ARG A 97 24.85 -31.00 -19.08
CA ARG A 97 25.86 -31.91 -18.50
C ARG A 97 26.49 -31.45 -17.18
N GLU A 98 26.19 -30.28 -16.71
CA GLU A 98 26.86 -29.71 -15.52
C GLU A 98 26.37 -30.28 -14.19
N ILE A 99 25.14 -30.84 -14.10
CA ILE A 99 24.65 -31.43 -12.85
C ILE A 99 23.83 -32.69 -13.17
N PHE A 100 24.56 -33.79 -13.40
CA PHE A 100 23.98 -35.12 -13.54
C PHE A 100 23.95 -35.83 -12.18
N CYS A 101 22.78 -36.32 -11.79
CA CYS A 101 22.62 -37.14 -10.60
C CYS A 101 22.47 -38.63 -11.03
N PRO A 102 23.54 -39.46 -10.94
CA PRO A 102 23.51 -40.87 -11.38
C PRO A 102 22.42 -41.69 -10.71
N ALA A 103 22.06 -41.37 -9.44
CA ALA A 103 21.02 -42.07 -8.68
C ALA A 103 19.62 -41.92 -9.27
N LEU A 104 19.40 -40.92 -10.11
CA LEU A 104 18.10 -40.62 -10.74
C LEU A 104 18.00 -41.15 -12.19
N GLU A 105 19.12 -41.63 -12.77
CA GLU A 105 19.15 -42.08 -14.16
C GLU A 105 18.14 -43.21 -14.42
N GLY A 106 17.39 -43.07 -15.53
CA GLY A 106 16.37 -44.04 -15.93
C GLY A 106 15.05 -43.95 -15.16
N ASN A 107 14.94 -43.06 -14.16
CA ASN A 107 13.68 -42.77 -13.47
C ASN A 107 12.80 -41.82 -14.28
N VAL A 108 11.52 -41.76 -13.95
CA VAL A 108 10.57 -40.87 -14.61
C VAL A 108 10.37 -39.63 -13.75
N VAL A 109 10.61 -38.46 -14.32
CA VAL A 109 10.29 -37.15 -13.72
C VAL A 109 8.90 -36.75 -14.18
N ILE A 110 8.06 -36.40 -13.23
CA ILE A 110 6.69 -35.89 -13.47
C ILE A 110 6.65 -34.50 -12.86
N ALA A 111 6.36 -33.48 -13.68
CA ALA A 111 6.26 -32.09 -13.28
C ALA A 111 4.88 -31.53 -13.59
N ALA A 112 4.28 -30.81 -12.64
CA ALA A 112 3.02 -30.11 -12.84
C ALA A 112 3.19 -28.65 -12.42
N PRO A 113 2.67 -27.68 -13.22
CA PRO A 113 2.84 -26.27 -12.96
C PRO A 113 2.07 -25.83 -11.71
N LEU A 114 2.65 -24.90 -10.97
CA LEU A 114 1.98 -24.13 -9.92
C LEU A 114 1.58 -22.78 -10.51
N VAL A 115 0.29 -22.51 -10.47
CA VAL A 115 -0.31 -21.32 -11.12
C VAL A 115 -0.84 -20.38 -10.05
N GLU A 116 -0.59 -19.09 -10.20
CA GLU A 116 -1.10 -18.00 -9.36
C GLU A 116 -1.51 -16.85 -10.27
N GLN A 117 -2.76 -16.39 -10.18
CA GLN A 117 -3.32 -15.32 -11.02
C GLN A 117 -3.06 -15.55 -12.53
N ASP A 118 -3.37 -16.73 -13.03
CA ASP A 118 -3.16 -17.16 -14.43
C ASP A 118 -1.68 -17.16 -14.90
N LYS A 119 -0.73 -17.03 -13.99
CA LYS A 119 0.71 -17.11 -14.27
C LYS A 119 1.30 -18.34 -13.62
N VAL A 120 2.17 -19.02 -14.36
CA VAL A 120 2.94 -20.12 -13.79
C VAL A 120 4.08 -19.53 -12.94
N VAL A 121 4.02 -19.78 -11.62
CA VAL A 121 5.00 -19.26 -10.64
C VAL A 121 6.05 -20.28 -10.26
N GLY A 122 5.84 -21.55 -10.61
CA GLY A 122 6.76 -22.64 -10.31
C GLY A 122 6.23 -24.00 -10.74
N SER A 123 6.76 -25.06 -10.16
CA SER A 123 6.35 -26.44 -10.44
C SER A 123 6.46 -27.33 -9.20
N LEU A 124 5.52 -28.26 -9.07
CA LEU A 124 5.64 -29.44 -8.23
C LEU A 124 6.12 -30.60 -9.07
N ALA A 125 7.26 -31.19 -8.72
CA ALA A 125 7.80 -32.33 -9.43
C ALA A 125 8.07 -33.51 -8.49
N ILE A 126 7.83 -34.71 -9.01
CA ILE A 126 8.24 -35.98 -8.35
C ILE A 126 9.07 -36.83 -9.30
N ILE A 127 9.91 -37.63 -8.72
CA ILE A 127 10.72 -38.63 -9.45
C ILE A 127 10.28 -40.00 -8.98
N VAL A 128 9.92 -40.88 -9.91
CA VAL A 128 9.46 -42.24 -9.65
C VAL A 128 10.24 -43.25 -10.43
N LYS A 129 10.45 -44.47 -9.86
CA LYS A 129 11.10 -45.57 -10.57
C LYS A 129 10.34 -45.95 -11.83
N LYS A 130 11.08 -46.17 -12.91
CA LYS A 130 10.51 -46.69 -14.15
C LYS A 130 10.11 -48.16 -13.92
N ARG A 131 8.82 -48.38 -13.67
CA ARG A 131 8.21 -49.71 -13.58
C ARG A 131 7.35 -49.96 -14.81
N TRP A 132 7.29 -51.22 -15.29
CA TRP A 132 6.55 -51.61 -16.51
C TRP A 132 5.06 -51.19 -16.56
N HIS A 133 4.44 -50.92 -15.40
CA HIS A 133 3.01 -50.64 -15.30
C HIS A 133 2.62 -49.48 -14.29
N GLY A 134 3.42 -48.42 -14.13
CA GLY A 134 3.10 -47.70 -12.91
C GLY A 134 3.21 -46.21 -12.75
N TYR A 135 3.52 -45.40 -13.75
CA TYR A 135 3.69 -43.96 -13.52
C TYR A 135 2.44 -43.07 -13.80
N LYS A 136 1.47 -43.56 -14.60
CA LYS A 136 0.21 -42.83 -14.85
C LYS A 136 -0.54 -42.45 -13.57
N PRO A 137 -0.63 -43.31 -12.54
CA PRO A 137 -1.24 -42.94 -11.27
C PRO A 137 -0.57 -41.76 -10.57
N HIS A 138 0.76 -41.66 -10.66
CA HIS A 138 1.53 -40.55 -10.06
C HIS A 138 1.33 -39.24 -10.80
N LEU A 139 1.14 -39.26 -12.13
CA LEU A 139 0.79 -38.09 -12.90
C LEU A 139 -0.53 -37.46 -12.41
N ILE A 140 -1.56 -38.31 -12.15
CA ILE A 140 -2.82 -37.83 -11.61
C ILE A 140 -2.64 -37.18 -10.24
N ILE A 141 -1.90 -37.83 -9.33
CA ILE A 141 -1.64 -37.32 -7.98
C ILE A 141 -0.93 -35.96 -8.03
N VAL A 142 0.16 -35.86 -8.82
CA VAL A 142 0.95 -34.63 -8.91
C VAL A 142 0.15 -33.49 -9.53
N THR A 143 -0.63 -33.77 -10.58
CA THR A 143 -1.47 -32.77 -11.23
C THR A 143 -2.53 -32.22 -10.27
N GLU A 144 -3.19 -33.12 -9.53
CA GLU A 144 -4.21 -32.68 -8.56
C GLU A 144 -3.61 -31.95 -7.35
N LEU A 145 -2.45 -32.40 -6.84
CA LEU A 145 -1.74 -31.68 -5.81
C LEU A 145 -1.32 -30.30 -6.28
N ALA A 146 -0.74 -30.18 -7.48
CA ALA A 146 -0.33 -28.89 -8.04
C ALA A 146 -1.52 -27.95 -8.20
N ARG A 147 -2.68 -28.46 -8.59
CA ARG A 147 -3.93 -27.69 -8.68
C ARG A 147 -4.39 -27.18 -7.31
N LEU A 148 -4.39 -28.04 -6.30
CA LEU A 148 -4.75 -27.66 -4.93
C LEU A 148 -3.76 -26.66 -4.35
N PHE A 149 -2.47 -26.82 -4.62
CA PHE A 149 -1.42 -25.91 -4.21
C PHE A 149 -1.59 -24.54 -4.89
N SER A 150 -1.88 -24.51 -6.18
CA SER A 150 -2.17 -23.28 -6.93
C SER A 150 -3.34 -22.51 -6.29
N THR A 151 -4.43 -23.19 -5.97
CA THR A 151 -5.57 -22.58 -5.26
C THR A 151 -5.14 -22.02 -3.88
N GLN A 152 -4.29 -22.73 -3.14
CA GLN A 152 -3.80 -22.25 -1.85
C GLN A 152 -2.89 -21.03 -2.00
N LEU A 153 -2.05 -20.96 -3.03
CA LEU A 153 -1.22 -19.80 -3.33
C LEU A 153 -2.06 -18.56 -3.62
N GLU A 154 -3.12 -18.70 -4.44
CA GLU A 154 -4.06 -17.61 -4.72
C GLU A 154 -4.76 -17.10 -3.45
N LEU A 155 -5.21 -18.00 -2.57
CA LEU A 155 -5.83 -17.63 -1.29
C LEU A 155 -4.83 -16.91 -0.38
N SER A 156 -3.58 -17.35 -0.36
CA SER A 156 -2.50 -16.74 0.41
C SER A 156 -2.20 -15.31 -0.06
N ASP A 157 -2.11 -15.08 -1.37
CA ASP A 157 -1.90 -13.74 -1.94
C ASP A 157 -3.06 -12.81 -1.62
N LEU A 158 -4.31 -13.27 -1.78
CA LEU A 158 -5.50 -12.49 -1.41
C LEU A 158 -5.50 -12.08 0.06
N ASP A 159 -5.14 -12.98 0.98
CA ASP A 159 -5.05 -12.69 2.40
C ASP A 159 -3.91 -11.70 2.71
N TYR A 160 -2.78 -11.80 2.02
CA TYR A 160 -1.68 -10.84 2.13
C TYR A 160 -2.10 -9.45 1.67
N GLN A 161 -2.74 -9.34 0.51
CA GLN A 161 -3.28 -8.10 -0.04
C GLN A 161 -4.28 -7.45 0.91
N ARG A 162 -5.21 -8.24 1.48
CA ARG A 162 -6.18 -7.76 2.48
C ARG A 162 -5.49 -7.22 3.74
N ARG A 163 -4.45 -7.90 4.22
CA ARG A 163 -3.68 -7.43 5.39
C ARG A 163 -2.94 -6.13 5.10
N LEU A 164 -2.34 -6.01 3.91
CA LEU A 164 -1.68 -4.76 3.49
C LEU A 164 -2.68 -3.61 3.41
N ARG A 165 -3.86 -3.84 2.80
CA ARG A 165 -4.91 -2.85 2.70
C ARG A 165 -5.40 -2.39 4.08
N LYS A 166 -5.72 -3.34 4.99
CA LYS A 166 -6.10 -3.00 6.36
C LYS A 166 -5.02 -2.21 7.11
N ARG A 167 -3.75 -2.56 6.94
CA ARG A 167 -2.64 -1.79 7.54
C ARG A 167 -2.53 -0.38 6.96
N ALA A 168 -2.74 -0.23 5.66
CA ALA A 168 -2.76 1.09 5.02
C ALA A 168 -3.94 1.94 5.51
N GLU A 169 -5.13 1.34 5.62
CA GLU A 169 -6.34 1.98 6.17
C GLU A 169 -6.12 2.41 7.64
N LEU A 170 -5.57 1.53 8.49
CA LEU A 170 -5.25 1.87 9.89
C LEU A 170 -4.21 2.99 9.98
N ARG A 171 -3.18 2.99 9.13
CA ARG A 171 -2.20 4.08 9.09
C ARG A 171 -2.82 5.39 8.63
N ALA A 172 -3.72 5.34 7.64
CA ALA A 172 -4.46 6.52 7.18
C ALA A 172 -5.32 7.10 8.31
N LEU A 173 -6.05 6.26 9.06
CA LEU A 173 -6.83 6.66 10.22
C LEU A 173 -5.95 7.25 11.36
N GLN A 174 -4.81 6.62 11.67
CA GLN A 174 -3.87 7.13 12.66
C GLN A 174 -3.26 8.48 12.27
N ASN A 175 -3.05 8.72 10.97
CA ASN A 175 -2.52 10.00 10.48
C ASN A 175 -3.55 11.13 10.49
N GLN A 176 -4.85 10.84 10.61
CA GLN A 176 -5.90 11.86 10.78
C GLN A 176 -5.79 12.58 12.12
N VAL A 177 -5.24 11.92 13.14
CA VAL A 177 -4.89 12.57 14.41
C VAL A 177 -3.41 12.93 14.35
N ASN A 178 -3.06 14.22 14.28
CA ASN A 178 -1.67 14.67 14.36
C ASN A 178 -1.17 14.48 15.82
N PRO A 179 -0.38 13.42 16.14
CA PRO A 179 -0.03 13.13 17.54
C PRO A 179 0.85 14.23 18.15
N HIS A 180 1.72 14.82 17.33
CA HIS A 180 2.61 15.88 17.79
C HIS A 180 1.84 17.17 18.15
N PHE A 181 0.84 17.52 17.38
CA PHE A 181 -0.07 18.63 17.71
C PHE A 181 -0.81 18.36 19.03
N LEU A 182 -1.38 17.15 19.17
CA LEU A 182 -2.11 16.76 20.38
C LEU A 182 -1.23 16.84 21.63
N TYR A 183 -0.02 16.28 21.60
CA TYR A 183 0.92 16.35 22.73
C TYR A 183 1.28 17.80 23.10
N ASN A 184 1.53 18.64 22.10
CA ASN A 184 1.91 20.03 22.34
C ASN A 184 0.77 20.81 23.00
N ILE A 185 -0.47 20.65 22.51
CA ILE A 185 -1.62 21.32 23.07
C ILE A 185 -1.95 20.83 24.47
N LEU A 186 -1.91 19.53 24.74
CA LEU A 186 -2.10 19.00 26.09
C LEU A 186 -1.07 19.53 27.08
N ASN A 187 0.20 19.66 26.68
CA ASN A 187 1.24 20.26 27.52
C ASN A 187 0.94 21.74 27.78
N THR A 188 0.54 22.50 26.76
CA THR A 188 0.13 23.90 26.91
C THR A 188 -1.06 24.03 27.88
N ILE A 189 -2.11 23.25 27.71
CA ILE A 189 -3.29 23.24 28.59
C ILE A 189 -2.86 22.91 30.04
N SER A 190 -1.99 21.91 30.21
CA SER A 190 -1.47 21.52 31.53
C SER A 190 -0.70 22.67 32.22
N SER A 191 0.07 23.46 31.47
CA SER A 191 0.74 24.65 31.98
C SER A 191 -0.27 25.73 32.40
N VAL A 192 -1.22 26.03 31.51
CA VAL A 192 -2.25 27.07 31.74
C VAL A 192 -3.19 26.68 32.90
N CYS A 193 -3.43 25.39 33.16
CA CYS A 193 -4.30 24.96 34.26
C CYS A 193 -3.91 25.51 35.64
N ARG A 194 -2.62 25.78 35.87
CA ARG A 194 -2.14 26.32 37.16
C ARG A 194 -2.33 27.83 37.29
N GLU A 195 -2.25 28.54 36.17
CA GLU A 195 -2.28 30.00 36.13
C GLU A 195 -3.67 30.54 35.88
N ASN A 196 -4.40 29.90 34.96
CA ASN A 196 -5.74 30.31 34.54
C ASN A 196 -6.63 29.09 34.21
N PRO A 197 -7.32 28.51 35.23
CA PRO A 197 -8.17 27.33 35.04
C PRO A 197 -9.32 27.54 34.04
N ASP A 198 -9.89 28.75 33.97
CA ASP A 198 -10.97 29.05 33.05
C ASP A 198 -10.47 29.05 31.59
N ARG A 199 -9.30 29.61 31.34
CA ARG A 199 -8.64 29.54 30.04
C ARG A 199 -8.29 28.10 29.65
N ALA A 200 -7.82 27.28 30.58
CA ALA A 200 -7.55 25.88 30.34
C ALA A 200 -8.82 25.12 29.94
N ARG A 201 -9.96 25.41 30.62
CA ARG A 201 -11.25 24.82 30.28
C ARG A 201 -11.70 25.22 28.86
N GLU A 202 -11.56 26.48 28.48
CA GLU A 202 -11.87 26.95 27.13
C GLU A 202 -11.04 26.21 26.07
N LEU A 203 -9.74 26.05 26.30
CA LEU A 203 -8.84 25.31 25.38
C LEU A 203 -9.20 23.84 25.25
N LEU A 204 -9.61 23.16 26.35
CA LEU A 204 -10.09 21.79 26.31
C LEU A 204 -11.37 21.64 25.50
N LEU A 205 -12.32 22.59 25.63
CA LEU A 205 -13.53 22.61 24.83
C LEU A 205 -13.20 22.83 23.33
N THR A 206 -12.32 23.77 23.03
CA THR A 206 -11.87 24.04 21.66
C THR A 206 -11.18 22.81 21.05
N LEU A 207 -10.33 22.12 21.84
CA LEU A 207 -9.66 20.89 21.41
C LEU A 207 -10.66 19.77 21.11
N SER A 208 -11.66 19.60 21.97
CA SER A 208 -12.74 18.63 21.76
C SER A 208 -13.54 18.93 20.49
N LEU A 209 -13.87 20.22 20.23
CA LEU A 209 -14.55 20.63 19.01
C LEU A 209 -13.70 20.36 17.75
N TYR A 210 -12.41 20.72 17.81
CA TYR A 210 -11.48 20.50 16.70
C TYR A 210 -11.40 19.03 16.33
N TYR A 211 -11.19 18.11 17.30
CA TYR A 211 -11.11 16.69 16.99
C TYR A 211 -12.44 16.08 16.57
N ARG A 212 -13.55 16.49 17.16
CA ARG A 212 -14.86 16.02 16.71
C ARG A 212 -15.11 16.37 15.24
N GLN A 213 -14.80 17.59 14.82
CA GLN A 213 -14.92 18.03 13.43
C GLN A 213 -13.99 17.26 12.49
N THR A 214 -12.77 16.99 12.94
CA THR A 214 -11.77 16.24 12.14
C THR A 214 -12.18 14.77 11.96
N LEU A 215 -12.81 14.15 12.96
CA LEU A 215 -13.13 12.72 12.97
C LEU A 215 -14.54 12.42 12.42
N GLU A 216 -15.51 13.32 12.59
CA GLU A 216 -16.91 13.12 12.22
C GLU A 216 -17.26 13.74 10.87
N ASN A 217 -16.37 14.50 10.24
CA ASN A 217 -16.67 15.14 8.96
C ASN A 217 -16.55 14.14 7.81
N GLU A 218 -17.65 13.50 7.46
CA GLU A 218 -17.77 12.61 6.31
C GLU A 218 -18.09 13.36 5.00
N GLN A 219 -18.35 14.68 5.07
CA GLN A 219 -18.72 15.46 3.91
C GLN A 219 -17.51 15.74 3.03
N TYR A 220 -17.63 15.39 1.77
CA TYR A 220 -16.59 15.64 0.77
C TYR A 220 -16.46 17.11 0.41
N MET A 221 -17.58 17.82 0.36
CA MET A 221 -17.68 19.25 0.03
C MET A 221 -18.33 19.98 1.19
N ILE A 222 -17.76 21.11 1.61
CA ILE A 222 -18.27 21.96 2.70
C ILE A 222 -18.25 23.44 2.30
N ARG A 223 -18.97 24.28 3.05
CA ARG A 223 -18.93 25.73 2.86
C ARG A 223 -17.60 26.31 3.34
N LEU A 224 -17.14 27.38 2.68
CA LEU A 224 -15.94 28.12 3.10
C LEU A 224 -16.05 28.58 4.56
N SER A 225 -17.21 29.06 4.98
CA SER A 225 -17.47 29.42 6.38
C SER A 225 -17.24 28.29 7.37
N THR A 226 -17.58 27.06 7.00
CA THR A 226 -17.31 25.86 7.82
C THR A 226 -15.81 25.55 7.90
N GLU A 227 -15.10 25.59 6.79
CA GLU A 227 -13.65 25.35 6.75
C GLU A 227 -12.88 26.43 7.54
N LEU A 228 -13.29 27.71 7.39
CA LEU A 228 -12.74 28.82 8.17
C LEU A 228 -12.95 28.63 9.68
N TYR A 229 -14.13 28.17 10.08
CA TYR A 229 -14.42 27.90 11.50
C TYR A 229 -13.50 26.78 12.06
N GLN A 230 -13.24 25.74 11.28
CA GLN A 230 -12.29 24.68 11.66
C GLN A 230 -10.86 25.21 11.81
N VAL A 231 -10.41 26.03 10.85
CA VAL A 231 -9.12 26.70 10.87
C VAL A 231 -8.99 27.65 12.07
N MET A 232 -10.04 28.40 12.38
CA MET A 232 -10.05 29.28 13.57
C MET A 232 -9.88 28.49 14.87
N ASN A 233 -10.54 27.34 15.02
CA ASN A 233 -10.37 26.50 16.21
C ASN A 233 -8.94 25.96 16.32
N TYR A 234 -8.33 25.51 15.21
CA TYR A 234 -6.93 25.13 15.15
C TYR A 234 -6.01 26.28 15.58
N LEU A 235 -6.19 27.47 15.00
CA LEU A 235 -5.36 28.65 15.27
C LEU A 235 -5.49 29.13 16.70
N LYS A 236 -6.68 29.08 17.33
CA LYS A 236 -6.85 29.39 18.75
C LYS A 236 -5.99 28.48 19.65
N LEU A 237 -5.90 27.20 19.32
CA LEU A 237 -5.06 26.25 20.04
C LEU A 237 -3.56 26.56 19.84
N GLU A 238 -3.15 26.85 18.61
CA GLU A 238 -1.74 27.20 18.34
C GLU A 238 -1.36 28.58 18.93
N GLN A 239 -2.29 29.55 18.95
CA GLN A 239 -2.07 30.84 19.64
C GLN A 239 -1.87 30.66 21.14
N ALA A 240 -2.59 29.76 21.79
CA ALA A 240 -2.33 29.44 23.19
C ALA A 240 -0.93 28.86 23.44
N ARG A 241 -0.35 28.19 22.44
CA ARG A 241 0.98 27.60 22.49
C ARG A 241 2.09 28.59 22.18
N PHE A 242 1.89 29.44 21.17
CA PHE A 242 2.91 30.37 20.70
C PHE A 242 2.75 31.78 21.30
N GLU A 243 1.62 32.03 21.94
CA GLU A 243 1.29 33.31 22.58
C GLU A 243 1.42 34.48 21.60
N GLU A 244 2.12 35.53 21.98
CA GLU A 244 2.34 36.74 21.16
C GLU A 244 3.17 36.48 19.90
N LYS A 245 3.77 35.30 19.78
CA LYS A 245 4.59 34.92 18.60
C LYS A 245 3.78 34.42 17.42
N LEU A 246 2.46 34.28 17.53
CA LEU A 246 1.56 33.90 16.44
C LEU A 246 0.49 34.97 16.24
N ALA A 247 0.66 35.79 15.23
CA ALA A 247 -0.35 36.75 14.76
C ALA A 247 -1.05 36.19 13.53
N VAL A 248 -2.39 36.28 13.53
CA VAL A 248 -3.22 35.81 12.42
C VAL A 248 -4.21 36.89 12.05
N GLU A 249 -4.30 37.21 10.76
CA GLU A 249 -5.24 38.14 10.20
C GLU A 249 -6.14 37.41 9.18
N PHE A 250 -7.43 37.76 9.19
CA PHE A 250 -8.42 37.27 8.24
C PHE A 250 -8.94 38.45 7.39
N ASP A 251 -8.75 38.33 6.09
CA ASP A 251 -9.20 39.28 5.10
C ASP A 251 -10.18 38.54 4.16
N ILE A 252 -11.42 38.38 4.63
CA ILE A 252 -12.45 37.59 3.97
C ILE A 252 -13.55 38.52 3.49
N GLU A 253 -13.88 38.48 2.21
CA GLU A 253 -14.98 39.21 1.61
C GLU A 253 -16.33 38.81 2.25
N GLU A 254 -17.10 39.75 2.78
CA GLU A 254 -18.28 39.47 3.64
C GLU A 254 -19.36 38.59 2.98
N GLU A 255 -19.56 38.71 1.69
CA GLU A 255 -20.61 37.96 0.96
C GLU A 255 -20.07 36.66 0.34
N LEU A 256 -18.78 36.35 0.50
CA LEU A 256 -18.16 35.20 -0.11
C LEU A 256 -18.33 33.94 0.76
N ASP A 257 -19.26 33.07 0.38
CA ASP A 257 -19.40 31.73 0.98
C ASP A 257 -19.57 30.67 -0.12
N CYS A 258 -18.45 30.23 -0.70
CA CYS A 258 -18.42 29.21 -1.71
C CYS A 258 -18.33 27.80 -1.09
N VAL A 259 -18.61 26.78 -1.90
CA VAL A 259 -18.44 25.36 -1.52
C VAL A 259 -17.11 24.86 -2.04
N LEU A 260 -16.34 24.21 -1.17
CA LEU A 260 -15.01 23.68 -1.49
C LEU A 260 -14.82 22.27 -0.88
N PRO A 261 -13.84 21.52 -1.35
CA PRO A 261 -13.54 20.22 -0.74
C PRO A 261 -13.08 20.39 0.70
N SER A 262 -13.57 19.55 1.61
CA SER A 262 -13.17 19.58 3.03
C SER A 262 -11.66 19.38 3.20
N PHE A 263 -11.05 19.99 4.21
CA PHE A 263 -9.62 19.89 4.51
C PHE A 263 -8.69 20.37 3.38
N ILE A 264 -9.02 21.47 2.71
CA ILE A 264 -8.17 22.13 1.72
C ILE A 264 -7.39 23.29 2.36
N LEU A 265 -8.06 24.13 3.13
CA LEU A 265 -7.46 25.31 3.75
C LEU A 265 -6.61 24.94 4.98
N GLN A 266 -7.08 24.00 5.78
CA GLN A 266 -6.39 23.59 7.01
C GLN A 266 -4.95 23.16 6.79
N PRO A 267 -4.57 22.27 5.83
CA PRO A 267 -3.17 21.91 5.59
C PRO A 267 -2.29 23.08 5.16
N LEU A 268 -2.85 24.09 4.49
CA LEU A 268 -2.12 25.28 4.10
C LEU A 268 -1.77 26.11 5.34
N VAL A 269 -2.74 26.29 6.23
CA VAL A 269 -2.58 27.02 7.49
C VAL A 269 -1.62 26.28 8.43
N GLU A 270 -1.74 24.96 8.56
CA GLU A 270 -0.80 24.14 9.35
C GLU A 270 0.65 24.30 8.85
N ASN A 271 0.84 24.33 7.52
CA ASN A 271 2.16 24.58 6.95
C ASN A 271 2.68 26.00 7.24
N ALA A 272 1.81 27.00 7.12
CA ALA A 272 2.16 28.37 7.44
C ALA A 272 2.56 28.54 8.93
N VAL A 273 1.80 27.95 9.85
CA VAL A 273 2.16 27.92 11.29
C VAL A 273 3.48 27.20 11.54
N ARG A 274 3.72 26.09 10.86
CA ARG A 274 4.89 25.26 11.09
C ARG A 274 6.16 25.83 10.49
N TYR A 275 6.10 26.37 9.29
CA TYR A 275 7.26 26.77 8.50
C TYR A 275 7.38 28.28 8.28
N GLY A 276 6.27 29.04 8.43
CA GLY A 276 6.21 30.49 8.25
C GLY A 276 6.79 31.25 9.43
N VAL A 277 7.98 30.85 9.90
CA VAL A 277 8.69 31.48 11.05
C VAL A 277 9.71 32.47 10.53
N ASP A 278 9.65 33.71 10.99
CA ASP A 278 10.63 34.75 10.71
C ASP A 278 11.94 34.52 11.49
N LYS A 279 12.98 35.32 11.20
CA LYS A 279 14.28 35.26 11.87
C LYS A 279 14.23 35.56 13.36
N ARG A 280 13.14 36.16 13.85
CA ARG A 280 12.94 36.52 15.27
C ARG A 280 12.08 35.49 16.01
N GLY A 281 11.58 34.44 15.29
CA GLY A 281 10.73 33.40 15.85
C GLY A 281 9.24 33.74 15.84
N PHE A 282 8.82 34.84 15.18
CA PHE A 282 7.42 35.21 15.01
C PHE A 282 6.80 34.53 13.80
N ARG A 283 5.51 34.31 13.88
CA ARG A 283 4.67 33.77 12.83
C ARG A 283 3.57 34.80 12.54
N ILE A 284 3.58 35.33 11.35
CA ILE A 284 2.54 36.26 10.88
C ILE A 284 1.87 35.59 9.69
N ILE A 285 0.59 35.30 9.84
CA ILE A 285 -0.20 34.58 8.86
C ILE A 285 -1.39 35.42 8.47
N ASN A 286 -1.59 35.62 7.17
CA ASN A 286 -2.78 36.23 6.62
C ASN A 286 -3.56 35.20 5.81
N ILE A 287 -4.86 35.08 6.08
CA ILE A 287 -5.81 34.23 5.36
C ILE A 287 -6.77 35.16 4.63
N SER A 288 -6.74 35.12 3.31
CA SER A 288 -7.59 35.96 2.48
C SER A 288 -8.51 35.12 1.58
N ALA A 289 -9.72 35.64 1.37
CA ALA A 289 -10.65 35.10 0.38
C ALA A 289 -11.39 36.25 -0.29
N GLU A 290 -11.29 36.33 -1.60
CA GLU A 290 -11.86 37.39 -2.43
C GLU A 290 -12.46 36.83 -3.72
N THR A 291 -13.46 37.47 -4.25
CA THR A 291 -14.04 37.16 -5.57
C THR A 291 -13.19 37.79 -6.67
N LYS A 292 -12.71 37.01 -7.60
CA LYS A 292 -12.04 37.50 -8.81
C LYS A 292 -12.67 36.86 -10.04
N GLU A 293 -13.21 37.69 -10.90
CA GLU A 293 -13.95 37.25 -12.09
C GLU A 293 -15.13 36.35 -11.67
N ASP A 294 -15.09 35.08 -12.04
CA ASP A 294 -16.10 34.04 -11.77
C ASP A 294 -15.64 32.99 -10.75
N ALA A 295 -14.60 33.30 -9.97
CA ALA A 295 -14.02 32.37 -9.02
C ALA A 295 -13.72 33.03 -7.65
N ALA A 296 -13.85 32.26 -6.57
CA ALA A 296 -13.28 32.60 -5.28
C ALA A 296 -11.78 32.29 -5.28
N VAL A 297 -10.95 33.28 -4.95
CA VAL A 297 -9.50 33.12 -4.76
C VAL A 297 -9.23 33.10 -3.28
N ILE A 298 -8.81 31.96 -2.77
CA ILE A 298 -8.50 31.76 -1.36
C ILE A 298 -6.99 31.61 -1.21
N ALA A 299 -6.39 32.33 -0.28
CA ALA A 299 -4.93 32.29 -0.09
C ALA A 299 -4.54 32.31 1.38
N VAL A 300 -3.41 31.66 1.67
CA VAL A 300 -2.70 31.71 2.92
C VAL A 300 -1.33 32.31 2.66
N THR A 301 -1.01 33.40 3.32
CA THR A 301 0.28 34.09 3.23
C THR A 301 1.00 34.00 4.57
N ASP A 302 2.24 33.58 4.56
CA ASP A 302 3.14 33.61 5.70
C ASP A 302 4.29 34.61 5.48
N HIS A 303 4.87 35.10 6.57
CA HIS A 303 6.03 36.03 6.56
C HIS A 303 7.29 35.34 7.09
N GLY A 304 7.46 34.07 6.77
CA GLY A 304 8.61 33.27 7.18
C GLY A 304 9.77 33.24 6.18
N SER A 305 10.52 32.16 6.21
CA SER A 305 11.67 31.94 5.30
C SER A 305 11.29 31.59 3.86
N GLY A 306 9.98 31.48 3.58
CA GLY A 306 9.46 31.03 2.29
C GLY A 306 9.52 29.51 2.07
N ILE A 307 8.83 29.06 1.05
CA ILE A 307 8.82 27.65 0.64
C ILE A 307 10.06 27.39 -0.23
N PRO A 308 10.89 26.36 0.06
CA PRO A 308 12.06 26.04 -0.76
C PRO A 308 11.70 25.73 -2.21
N ASP A 309 12.51 26.20 -3.15
CA ASP A 309 12.32 25.97 -4.59
C ASP A 309 12.20 24.50 -4.98
N GLU A 310 12.85 23.62 -4.24
CA GLU A 310 12.75 22.17 -4.44
C GLU A 310 11.33 21.65 -4.17
N VAL A 311 10.66 22.18 -3.14
CA VAL A 311 9.27 21.84 -2.81
C VAL A 311 8.32 22.36 -3.88
N VAL A 312 8.54 23.58 -4.37
CA VAL A 312 7.74 24.18 -5.46
C VAL A 312 7.89 23.38 -6.75
N ARG A 313 9.12 22.98 -7.09
CA ARG A 313 9.38 22.13 -8.27
C ARG A 313 8.77 20.74 -8.16
N SER A 314 8.87 20.10 -6.98
CA SER A 314 8.29 18.78 -6.77
C SER A 314 6.76 18.79 -6.78
N LEU A 315 6.13 19.86 -6.30
CA LEU A 315 4.68 20.07 -6.43
C LEU A 315 4.25 20.12 -7.90
N LYS A 316 4.94 20.92 -8.73
CA LYS A 316 4.67 21.03 -10.17
C LYS A 316 4.93 19.71 -10.93
N ALA A 317 5.88 18.91 -10.46
CA ALA A 317 6.20 17.59 -11.04
C ALA A 317 5.25 16.47 -10.56
N GLY A 318 4.32 16.77 -9.64
CA GLY A 318 3.40 15.78 -9.06
C GLY A 318 4.09 14.71 -8.19
N GLN A 319 5.37 14.94 -7.83
CA GLN A 319 6.21 14.04 -7.04
C GLN A 319 6.87 14.83 -5.90
N GLY A 320 7.02 14.26 -4.70
CA GLY A 320 7.81 14.91 -3.66
C GLY A 320 7.46 14.61 -2.22
N LYS A 321 8.35 15.06 -1.33
CA LYS A 321 8.30 14.91 0.14
C LYS A 321 7.51 16.04 0.82
N GLY A 322 6.31 16.32 0.42
CA GLY A 322 5.46 17.31 1.08
C GLY A 322 4.02 16.83 1.07
N VAL A 323 3.73 15.80 1.87
CA VAL A 323 2.47 15.03 1.78
C VAL A 323 1.23 15.94 1.85
N GLY A 324 1.24 16.99 2.67
CA GLY A 324 0.07 17.87 2.85
C GLY A 324 -0.25 18.73 1.62
N LEU A 325 0.70 19.58 1.18
CA LEU A 325 0.49 20.47 0.02
C LEU A 325 0.30 19.71 -1.28
N LEU A 326 1.03 18.59 -1.48
CA LEU A 326 0.89 17.76 -2.68
C LEU A 326 -0.49 17.11 -2.75
N ASN A 327 -1.02 16.64 -1.64
CA ASN A 327 -2.35 16.03 -1.59
C ASN A 327 -3.43 17.08 -1.91
N VAL A 328 -3.33 18.27 -1.33
CA VAL A 328 -4.23 19.39 -1.63
C VAL A 328 -4.14 19.77 -3.12
N HIS A 329 -2.93 19.92 -3.66
CA HIS A 329 -2.69 20.25 -5.06
C HIS A 329 -3.35 19.24 -6.01
N LYS A 330 -3.08 17.94 -5.82
CA LYS A 330 -3.67 16.86 -6.62
C LYS A 330 -5.18 16.79 -6.50
N ARG A 331 -5.72 17.01 -5.31
CA ARG A 331 -7.16 16.99 -5.08
C ARG A 331 -7.86 18.12 -5.80
N LEU A 332 -7.31 19.32 -5.76
CA LEU A 332 -7.82 20.48 -6.49
C LEU A 332 -7.73 20.27 -8.01
N GLN A 333 -6.61 19.73 -8.51
CA GLN A 333 -6.47 19.40 -9.94
C GLN A 333 -7.47 18.34 -10.40
N SER A 334 -7.72 17.33 -9.58
CA SER A 334 -8.70 16.28 -9.89
C SER A 334 -10.14 16.80 -10.01
N LEU A 335 -10.47 17.87 -9.28
CA LEU A 335 -11.83 18.45 -9.26
C LEU A 335 -12.02 19.59 -10.26
N TYR A 336 -10.98 20.42 -10.43
CA TYR A 336 -11.07 21.68 -11.17
C TYR A 336 -10.12 21.77 -12.38
N GLY A 337 -9.51 20.62 -12.76
CA GLY A 337 -8.57 20.57 -13.86
C GLY A 337 -7.14 21.03 -13.49
N GLU A 338 -6.23 21.02 -14.46
CA GLU A 338 -4.80 21.32 -14.21
C GLU A 338 -4.60 22.72 -13.63
N GLU A 339 -5.40 23.71 -14.04
CA GLU A 339 -5.31 25.09 -13.56
C GLU A 339 -5.90 25.27 -12.14
N GLY A 340 -6.69 24.29 -11.66
CA GLY A 340 -7.28 24.33 -10.32
C GLY A 340 -6.28 24.06 -9.18
N GLY A 341 -5.07 23.64 -9.49
CA GLY A 341 -4.04 23.33 -8.50
C GLY A 341 -3.55 24.54 -7.71
N LEU A 342 -2.77 24.27 -6.64
CA LEU A 342 -2.15 25.33 -5.81
C LEU A 342 -1.23 26.21 -6.63
N GLN A 343 -1.36 27.53 -6.45
CA GLN A 343 -0.47 28.56 -6.95
C GLN A 343 0.44 29.03 -5.80
N ILE A 344 1.75 28.87 -5.95
CA ILE A 344 2.72 29.25 -4.93
C ILE A 344 3.55 30.41 -5.44
N THR A 345 3.57 31.49 -4.67
CA THR A 345 4.43 32.64 -4.88
C THR A 345 5.37 32.76 -3.69
N VAL A 346 6.65 32.71 -3.93
CA VAL A 346 7.69 32.87 -2.88
C VAL A 346 8.31 34.25 -3.03
N THR A 347 8.45 34.93 -1.88
CA THR A 347 9.07 36.25 -1.76
C THR A 347 10.24 36.19 -0.79
N GLU A 348 11.04 37.24 -0.72
CA GLU A 348 12.14 37.34 0.27
C GLU A 348 11.65 37.30 1.72
N ASN A 349 10.39 37.65 1.97
CA ASN A 349 9.78 37.77 3.29
C ASN A 349 8.61 36.81 3.49
N GLY A 350 8.63 35.61 2.86
CA GLY A 350 7.61 34.61 3.10
C GLY A 350 7.07 33.94 1.85
N SER A 351 5.93 33.28 1.98
CA SER A 351 5.25 32.64 0.86
C SER A 351 3.74 32.88 0.88
N ARG A 352 3.17 32.89 -0.32
CA ARG A 352 1.72 32.91 -0.55
C ARG A 352 1.32 31.66 -1.31
N VAL A 353 0.43 30.89 -0.71
CA VAL A 353 -0.19 29.70 -1.32
C VAL A 353 -1.65 29.98 -1.58
N ALA A 354 -2.07 29.98 -2.83
CA ALA A 354 -3.42 30.31 -3.25
C ALA A 354 -4.03 29.19 -4.11
N PHE A 355 -5.36 29.17 -4.14
CA PHE A 355 -6.13 28.32 -5.04
C PHE A 355 -7.42 29.03 -5.48
N ARG A 356 -8.02 28.56 -6.57
CA ARG A 356 -9.24 29.12 -7.16
C ARG A 356 -10.38 28.11 -7.09
N ILE A 357 -11.56 28.55 -6.69
CA ILE A 357 -12.79 27.77 -6.69
C ILE A 357 -13.78 28.47 -7.62
N PRO A 358 -14.23 27.84 -8.72
CA PRO A 358 -15.24 28.42 -9.59
C PRO A 358 -16.55 28.68 -8.84
N LEU A 359 -17.14 29.87 -9.01
CA LEU A 359 -18.41 30.28 -8.37
C LEU A 359 -19.66 29.89 -9.20
N GLY A 360 -19.49 29.12 -10.28
CA GLY A 360 -20.58 28.61 -11.11
C GLY A 360 -21.48 27.62 -10.36
N LYS A 361 -22.72 27.45 -10.82
CA LYS A 361 -23.74 26.58 -10.19
C LYS A 361 -23.20 25.18 -9.91
N ILE A 362 -23.22 24.81 -8.63
CA ILE A 362 -22.82 23.50 -8.10
C ILE A 362 -23.79 22.38 -8.53
N GLU A 363 -24.85 22.68 -9.27
CA GLU A 363 -25.84 21.66 -9.72
C GLU A 363 -25.29 20.58 -10.64
N ASP A 364 -24.06 20.75 -11.20
CA ASP A 364 -23.42 19.77 -12.13
C ASP A 364 -22.25 18.97 -11.56
N LEU A 365 -21.82 19.18 -10.32
CA LEU A 365 -20.88 18.28 -9.67
C LEU A 365 -21.67 17.11 -9.09
N GLY A 366 -22.12 16.20 -9.98
CA GLY A 366 -22.69 14.92 -9.59
C GLY A 366 -21.80 14.22 -8.57
N GLU A 367 -22.40 13.34 -7.75
CA GLU A 367 -21.70 12.49 -6.80
C GLU A 367 -20.36 12.03 -7.42
N PRO A 368 -19.24 12.13 -6.69
CA PRO A 368 -17.93 11.80 -7.21
C PRO A 368 -18.03 10.40 -7.80
N ALA A 369 -17.79 10.29 -9.11
CA ALA A 369 -17.71 9.00 -9.80
C ALA A 369 -16.81 8.13 -8.92
N ALA A 370 -17.35 7.06 -8.39
CA ALA A 370 -16.61 6.07 -7.63
C ALA A 370 -15.33 5.81 -8.43
N ILE A 371 -14.17 6.10 -7.84
CA ILE A 371 -12.87 5.84 -8.47
C ILE A 371 -12.89 4.36 -8.81
N SER A 372 -13.28 4.06 -10.04
CA SER A 372 -13.23 2.72 -10.58
C SER A 372 -11.77 2.32 -10.52
N ALA A 373 -11.50 1.24 -9.80
CA ALA A 373 -10.21 0.56 -9.77
C ALA A 373 -9.92 -0.04 -11.16
N GLN A 374 -9.71 0.83 -12.17
CA GLN A 374 -9.29 0.48 -13.53
C GLN A 374 -8.17 1.42 -13.94
N GLY A 375 -7.01 1.15 -13.42
CA GLY A 375 -5.71 1.64 -13.87
C GLY A 375 -4.77 0.45 -14.01
N ARG A 376 -5.19 -0.54 -14.83
CA ARG A 376 -4.30 -1.56 -15.36
C ARG A 376 -4.07 -1.24 -16.83
N ALA A 377 -2.79 -1.23 -17.17
CA ALA A 377 -2.09 -1.33 -18.44
C ALA A 377 -1.32 -0.03 -18.73
N VAL A 378 -0.03 -0.03 -18.64
CA VAL A 378 0.98 -0.67 -19.51
C VAL A 378 2.20 -0.98 -18.64
#